data_136877bd6877538f12869ac98680811d
#
_entry.id   136877bd6877538f12869ac98680811d
#
_cell.length_a   1.000
_cell.length_b   1.000
_cell.length_c   1.000
_cell.angle_alpha   90.00
_cell.angle_beta   90.00
_cell.angle_gamma   90.00
#
_symmetry.space_group_name_H-M   'P 1'
#
loop_
_entity.id
_entity.type
_entity.pdbx_description
1 polymer ?
#
loop_
_entity_poly.entity_id
_entity_poly.type
_entity_poly.pdbx_seq_one_letter_code
_entity_poly.pdbx_strand_id
1 'polypeptide(L)'
;MGLVVGICGGAGRLRDFGLPNEVKRPQKLLSPTQAAEAVREIYGELAARPIERQCIQRTDCCHFRLTGRTPFLTKGEALVAAKAVRASGRKQLPESPDGACPLLHRATGRCLIYEGRPFGCRTHFCAAAGGPYARQEVVDLIHRLEDIDRKLGGNGAMGLPGAVEGALREI
;
A
#
# COMPACT_ATOMS: atom_id res chain seq x y z
N MET A 1 -1.65 -47.97 -62.72
CA MET A 1 -2.40 -48.69 -61.69
C MET A 1 -2.46 -47.85 -60.45
N GLY A 2 -3.54 -47.16 -60.30
CA GLY A 2 -3.77 -46.27 -59.17
C GLY A 2 -4.62 -46.95 -58.11
N LEU A 3 -4.31 -46.70 -56.90
CA LEU A 3 -5.19 -46.96 -55.74
C LEU A 3 -5.47 -45.65 -55.00
N VAL A 4 -6.74 -45.28 -55.02
CA VAL A 4 -7.30 -44.15 -54.23
C VAL A 4 -7.72 -44.74 -52.91
N VAL A 5 -7.21 -44.14 -51.76
CA VAL A 5 -7.68 -44.45 -50.42
C VAL A 5 -8.35 -43.21 -49.87
N GLY A 6 -9.62 -43.39 -49.49
CA GLY A 6 -10.52 -42.36 -49.03
C GLY A 6 -10.17 -41.84 -47.62
N ILE A 7 -10.38 -40.54 -47.45
CA ILE A 7 -10.26 -39.81 -46.20
C ILE A 7 -11.63 -39.74 -45.49
N CYS A 8 -11.74 -40.39 -44.34
CA CYS A 8 -12.89 -40.23 -43.47
C CYS A 8 -12.69 -38.97 -42.63
N GLY A 9 -13.56 -37.98 -42.84
CA GLY A 9 -13.65 -36.77 -42.02
C GLY A 9 -14.29 -37.08 -40.67
N GLY A 10 -13.53 -36.85 -39.61
CA GLY A 10 -14.03 -36.80 -38.23
C GLY A 10 -14.11 -35.37 -37.78
N ALA A 11 -15.31 -34.77 -37.83
CA ALA A 11 -15.57 -33.47 -37.23
C ALA A 11 -15.63 -33.62 -35.71
N GLY A 12 -14.49 -33.40 -35.04
CA GLY A 12 -14.42 -33.29 -33.58
C GLY A 12 -15.10 -31.99 -33.11
N ARG A 13 -16.26 -32.11 -32.46
CA ARG A 13 -16.87 -30.99 -31.76
C ARG A 13 -15.97 -30.55 -30.61
N LEU A 14 -15.41 -29.35 -30.71
CA LEU A 14 -14.80 -28.64 -29.61
C LEU A 14 -15.88 -28.40 -28.53
N ARG A 15 -15.75 -29.08 -27.42
CA ARG A 15 -16.57 -28.79 -26.23
C ARG A 15 -16.06 -27.47 -25.67
N ASP A 16 -16.92 -26.47 -25.77
CA ASP A 16 -16.77 -25.18 -25.14
C ASP A 16 -16.84 -25.40 -23.61
N PHE A 17 -15.68 -25.44 -22.95
CA PHE A 17 -15.60 -25.41 -21.50
C PHE A 17 -15.85 -23.97 -21.07
N GLY A 18 -17.13 -23.59 -21.01
CA GLY A 18 -17.56 -22.37 -20.37
C GLY A 18 -17.12 -22.36 -18.91
N LEU A 19 -16.05 -21.62 -18.61
CA LEU A 19 -15.69 -21.29 -17.24
C LEU A 19 -16.87 -20.57 -16.60
N PRO A 20 -17.32 -20.96 -15.40
CA PRO A 20 -18.37 -20.24 -14.72
C PRO A 20 -17.92 -18.81 -14.50
N ASN A 21 -18.69 -17.88 -15.06
CA ASN A 21 -18.50 -16.46 -14.87
C ASN A 21 -18.89 -16.17 -13.42
N GLU A 22 -17.91 -16.22 -12.49
CA GLU A 22 -18.12 -15.84 -11.10
C GLU A 22 -18.58 -14.38 -11.07
N VAL A 23 -19.88 -14.21 -10.94
CA VAL A 23 -20.50 -12.90 -10.70
C VAL A 23 -19.95 -12.43 -9.36
N LYS A 24 -18.88 -11.60 -9.41
CA LYS A 24 -18.32 -10.95 -8.23
C LYS A 24 -19.45 -10.19 -7.53
N ARG A 25 -19.85 -10.68 -6.34
CA ARG A 25 -20.84 -9.97 -5.50
C ARG A 25 -20.39 -8.51 -5.36
N PRO A 26 -21.31 -7.55 -5.45
CA PRO A 26 -20.98 -6.14 -5.28
C PRO A 26 -20.29 -5.97 -3.91
N GLN A 27 -19.03 -5.58 -3.92
CA GLN A 27 -18.30 -5.32 -2.68
C GLN A 27 -18.90 -4.06 -2.05
N LYS A 28 -19.23 -4.16 -0.76
CA LYS A 28 -19.70 -3.01 0.01
C LYS A 28 -18.60 -1.96 0.05
N LEU A 29 -18.85 -0.81 -0.55
CA LEU A 29 -17.94 0.33 -0.51
C LEU A 29 -17.78 0.83 0.93
N LEU A 30 -16.56 1.18 1.29
CA LEU A 30 -16.25 1.81 2.58
C LEU A 30 -16.34 3.33 2.46
N SER A 31 -16.82 3.99 3.50
CA SER A 31 -16.64 5.43 3.62
C SER A 31 -15.17 5.76 3.96
N PRO A 32 -14.68 6.97 3.65
CA PRO A 32 -13.32 7.39 4.01
C PRO A 32 -13.02 7.29 5.50
N THR A 33 -14.03 7.50 6.35
CA THR A 33 -13.90 7.38 7.82
C THR A 33 -13.71 5.92 8.23
N GLN A 34 -14.58 5.03 7.78
CA GLN A 34 -14.50 3.59 8.06
C GLN A 34 -13.17 2.99 7.56
N ALA A 35 -12.72 3.39 6.38
CA ALA A 35 -11.46 2.95 5.84
C ALA A 35 -10.26 3.41 6.69
N ALA A 36 -10.26 4.67 7.13
CA ALA A 36 -9.19 5.19 7.99
C ALA A 36 -9.17 4.49 9.37
N GLU A 37 -10.32 4.11 9.91
CA GLU A 37 -10.43 3.32 11.15
C GLU A 37 -9.87 1.92 10.94
N ALA A 38 -10.29 1.21 9.90
CA ALA A 38 -9.79 -0.12 9.56
C ALA A 38 -8.25 -0.14 9.32
N VAL A 39 -7.70 0.90 8.70
CA VAL A 39 -6.23 1.04 8.55
C VAL A 39 -5.55 1.22 9.90
N ARG A 40 -6.13 2.00 10.82
CA ARG A 40 -5.55 2.17 12.17
C ARG A 40 -5.60 0.88 12.98
N GLU A 41 -6.65 0.08 12.85
CA GLU A 41 -6.73 -1.25 13.44
C GLU A 41 -5.57 -2.14 12.97
N ILE A 42 -5.31 -2.17 11.65
CA ILE A 42 -4.17 -2.90 11.07
C ILE A 42 -2.84 -2.39 11.65
N TYR A 43 -2.69 -1.09 11.83
CA TYR A 43 -1.50 -0.50 12.47
C TYR A 43 -1.36 -0.91 13.93
N GLY A 44 -2.47 -1.00 14.67
CA GLY A 44 -2.51 -1.50 16.03
C GLY A 44 -2.09 -2.97 16.13
N GLU A 45 -2.61 -3.81 15.23
CA GLU A 45 -2.23 -5.23 15.14
C GLU A 45 -0.74 -5.39 14.82
N LEU A 46 -0.20 -4.60 13.88
CA LEU A 46 1.23 -4.61 13.58
C LEU A 46 2.06 -4.23 14.81
N ALA A 47 1.64 -3.21 15.56
CA ALA A 47 2.34 -2.76 16.76
C ALA A 47 2.30 -3.79 17.92
N ALA A 48 1.25 -4.62 17.96
CA ALA A 48 1.09 -5.68 18.95
C ALA A 48 1.88 -6.96 18.62
N ARG A 49 2.47 -7.08 17.41
CA ARG A 49 3.28 -8.25 17.06
C ARG A 49 4.55 -8.29 17.92
N PRO A 50 4.96 -9.49 18.39
CA PRO A 50 6.15 -9.66 19.24
C PRO A 50 7.43 -9.53 18.40
N ILE A 51 7.75 -8.31 17.99
CA ILE A 51 8.89 -8.03 17.13
C ILE A 51 9.79 -7.02 17.81
N GLU A 52 11.00 -7.47 18.15
CA GLU A 52 12.03 -6.68 18.82
C GLU A 52 12.74 -5.73 17.84
N ARG A 53 11.99 -4.81 17.24
CA ARG A 53 12.55 -3.80 16.33
C ARG A 53 12.08 -2.42 16.76
N GLN A 54 13.02 -1.53 17.06
CA GLN A 54 12.72 -0.15 17.46
C GLN A 54 13.42 0.83 16.52
N CYS A 55 12.67 1.82 16.05
CA CYS A 55 13.25 2.89 15.25
C CYS A 55 14.25 3.71 16.08
N ILE A 56 15.50 3.71 15.68
CA ILE A 56 16.60 4.48 16.32
C ILE A 56 16.75 5.89 15.73
N GLN A 57 15.78 6.35 14.95
CA GLN A 57 15.67 7.70 14.39
C GLN A 57 16.87 8.15 13.52
N ARG A 58 17.55 7.23 12.82
CA ARG A 58 18.61 7.55 11.87
C ARG A 58 18.15 8.32 10.64
N THR A 59 16.86 8.29 10.35
CA THR A 59 16.21 8.99 9.21
C THR A 59 16.65 8.57 7.81
N ASP A 60 17.59 7.67 7.64
CA ASP A 60 18.08 7.20 6.34
C ASP A 60 16.92 6.79 5.42
N CYS A 61 15.90 6.10 5.96
CA CYS A 61 14.70 5.69 5.24
C CYS A 61 13.82 6.86 4.76
N CYS A 62 14.03 8.07 5.28
CA CYS A 62 13.33 9.29 4.88
C CYS A 62 14.06 10.04 3.75
N HIS A 63 15.28 9.64 3.41
CA HIS A 63 16.07 10.22 2.32
C HIS A 63 15.89 9.39 1.04
N PHE A 64 14.74 9.55 0.36
CA PHE A 64 14.33 8.73 -0.78
C PHE A 64 15.34 8.71 -1.92
N ARG A 65 16.03 9.84 -2.19
CA ARG A 65 17.07 9.89 -3.22
C ARG A 65 18.30 9.06 -2.86
N LEU A 66 18.67 9.00 -1.59
CA LEU A 66 19.81 8.21 -1.12
C LEU A 66 19.52 6.73 -1.09
N THR A 67 18.29 6.37 -0.67
CA THR A 67 17.88 4.96 -0.57
C THR A 67 17.34 4.39 -1.88
N GLY A 68 16.99 5.24 -2.84
CA GLY A 68 16.28 4.84 -4.06
C GLY A 68 14.88 4.27 -3.79
N ARG A 69 14.32 4.49 -2.59
CA ARG A 69 13.04 3.88 -2.15
C ARG A 69 12.08 4.94 -1.64
N THR A 70 10.93 5.03 -2.28
CA THR A 70 9.78 5.81 -1.81
C THR A 70 8.72 4.85 -1.30
N PRO A 71 8.20 5.02 -0.08
CA PRO A 71 7.08 4.20 0.39
C PRO A 71 5.86 4.37 -0.50
N PHE A 72 5.16 3.27 -0.77
CA PHE A 72 3.90 3.26 -1.49
C PHE A 72 2.76 3.11 -0.49
N LEU A 73 1.68 3.85 -0.71
CA LEU A 73 0.50 3.90 0.15
C LEU A 73 -0.74 3.48 -0.63
N THR A 74 -1.56 2.66 -0.02
CA THR A 74 -2.94 2.45 -0.44
C THR A 74 -3.78 3.72 -0.19
N LYS A 75 -4.93 3.85 -0.83
CA LYS A 75 -5.82 5.01 -0.65
C LYS A 75 -6.23 5.19 0.81
N GLY A 76 -6.50 4.09 1.52
CA GLY A 76 -6.81 4.13 2.94
C GLY A 76 -5.68 4.66 3.81
N GLU A 77 -4.44 4.26 3.54
CA GLU A 77 -3.25 4.76 4.23
C GLU A 77 -3.01 6.24 3.93
N ALA A 78 -3.21 6.66 2.68
CA ALA A 78 -3.10 8.05 2.27
C ALA A 78 -4.09 8.95 3.04
N LEU A 79 -5.32 8.48 3.27
CA LEU A 79 -6.30 9.19 4.12
C LEU A 79 -5.84 9.31 5.57
N VAL A 80 -5.27 8.27 6.16
CA VAL A 80 -4.72 8.33 7.53
C VAL A 80 -3.58 9.33 7.61
N ALA A 81 -2.65 9.29 6.66
CA ALA A 81 -1.52 10.21 6.59
C ALA A 81 -1.99 11.66 6.38
N ALA A 82 -2.93 11.91 5.46
CA ALA A 82 -3.49 13.24 5.20
C ALA A 82 -4.20 13.82 6.44
N LYS A 83 -5.01 13.02 7.14
CA LYS A 83 -5.63 13.43 8.41
C LYS A 83 -4.57 13.81 9.47
N ALA A 84 -3.47 13.06 9.55
CA ALA A 84 -2.38 13.38 10.46
C ALA A 84 -1.64 14.67 10.07
N VAL A 85 -1.46 14.93 8.77
CA VAL A 85 -0.91 16.21 8.26
C VAL A 85 -1.84 17.38 8.64
N ARG A 86 -3.15 17.24 8.45
CA ARG A 86 -4.13 18.25 8.87
C ARG A 86 -4.10 18.49 10.38
N ALA A 87 -4.03 17.42 11.17
CA ALA A 87 -3.94 17.51 12.63
C ALA A 87 -2.66 18.20 13.11
N SER A 88 -1.58 18.18 12.32
CA SER A 88 -0.36 18.95 12.60
C SER A 88 -0.45 20.43 12.20
N GLY A 89 -1.63 20.92 11.82
CA GLY A 89 -1.89 22.30 11.41
C GLY A 89 -1.52 22.63 9.96
N ARG A 90 -1.19 21.63 9.14
CA ARG A 90 -0.77 21.84 7.74
C ARG A 90 -1.89 21.54 6.76
N LYS A 91 -2.00 22.37 5.72
CA LYS A 91 -2.99 22.19 4.64
C LYS A 91 -2.41 21.44 3.43
N GLN A 92 -1.10 21.39 3.31
CA GLN A 92 -0.35 20.77 2.21
C GLN A 92 0.95 20.15 2.74
N LEU A 93 1.57 19.30 1.92
CA LEU A 93 2.89 18.77 2.23
C LEU A 93 3.95 19.89 2.18
N PRO A 94 4.94 19.90 3.07
CA PRO A 94 6.11 20.75 2.94
C PRO A 94 6.90 20.45 1.66
N GLU A 95 7.52 21.47 1.10
CA GLU A 95 8.44 21.28 -0.02
C GLU A 95 9.66 20.45 0.40
N SER A 96 10.15 19.64 -0.51
CA SER A 96 11.32 18.78 -0.31
C SER A 96 12.27 18.83 -1.50
N PRO A 97 13.01 19.97 -1.67
CA PRO A 97 13.84 20.21 -2.86
C PRO A 97 15.00 19.21 -2.99
N ASP A 98 15.47 18.63 -1.89
CA ASP A 98 16.51 17.60 -1.87
C ASP A 98 15.97 16.18 -2.16
N GLY A 99 14.65 16.04 -2.37
CA GLY A 99 13.99 14.77 -2.65
C GLY A 99 13.94 13.82 -1.46
N ALA A 100 14.10 14.32 -0.22
CA ALA A 100 13.78 13.55 0.98
C ALA A 100 12.25 13.49 1.22
N CYS A 101 11.83 12.74 2.22
CA CYS A 101 10.43 12.66 2.62
C CYS A 101 9.92 14.05 3.01
N PRO A 102 8.82 14.55 2.41
CA PRO A 102 8.24 15.84 2.79
C PRO A 102 7.72 15.89 4.23
N LEU A 103 7.54 14.74 4.85
CA LEU A 103 7.11 14.61 6.24
C LEU A 103 8.29 14.58 7.24
N LEU A 104 9.52 14.67 6.77
CA LEU A 104 10.70 14.78 7.62
C LEU A 104 10.88 16.22 8.12
N HIS A 105 10.80 16.43 9.43
CA HIS A 105 11.09 17.73 10.04
C HIS A 105 12.61 17.97 10.03
N ARG A 106 13.05 18.94 9.22
CA ARG A 106 14.47 19.14 8.90
C ARG A 106 15.35 19.44 10.12
N ALA A 107 14.86 20.26 11.03
CA ALA A 107 15.64 20.68 12.18
C ALA A 107 15.78 19.58 13.26
N THR A 108 14.78 18.69 13.38
CA THR A 108 14.77 17.68 14.44
C THR A 108 15.00 16.26 13.96
N GLY A 109 14.99 16.02 12.64
CA GLY A 109 15.05 14.68 12.05
C GLY A 109 13.84 13.79 12.38
N ARG A 110 12.73 14.35 12.88
CA ARG A 110 11.55 13.58 13.27
C ARG A 110 10.50 13.57 12.17
N CYS A 111 9.73 12.48 12.08
CA CYS A 111 8.56 12.43 11.22
C CYS A 111 7.44 13.33 11.77
N LEU A 112 6.92 14.24 10.96
CA LEU A 112 5.82 15.16 11.33
C LEU A 112 4.53 14.43 11.69
N ILE A 113 4.33 13.24 11.19
CA ILE A 113 3.13 12.41 11.40
C ILE A 113 3.51 11.04 11.95
N TYR A 114 4.42 10.96 12.93
CA TYR A 114 5.00 9.70 13.38
C TYR A 114 3.95 8.61 13.67
N GLU A 115 2.86 8.95 14.38
CA GLU A 115 1.76 8.03 14.69
C GLU A 115 0.88 7.72 13.46
N GLY A 116 0.82 8.61 12.49
CA GLY A 116 0.10 8.45 11.22
C GLY A 116 0.96 7.94 10.07
N ARG A 117 2.21 7.53 10.34
CA ARG A 117 3.12 7.06 9.28
C ARG A 117 2.58 5.81 8.59
N PRO A 118 2.79 5.69 7.26
CA PRO A 118 2.28 4.57 6.48
C PRO A 118 2.88 3.22 6.89
N PHE A 119 2.23 2.13 6.48
CA PHE A 119 2.63 0.76 6.78
C PHE A 119 4.07 0.47 6.36
N GLY A 120 4.46 0.87 5.15
CA GLY A 120 5.84 0.72 4.68
C GLY A 120 6.88 1.41 5.58
N CYS A 121 6.53 2.56 6.19
CA CYS A 121 7.38 3.23 7.16
C CYS A 121 7.38 2.56 8.55
N ARG A 122 6.34 1.78 8.86
CA ARG A 122 6.23 1.02 10.13
C ARG A 122 6.95 -0.32 10.07
N THR A 123 7.11 -0.87 8.88
CA THR A 123 7.74 -2.17 8.64
C THR A 123 9.19 -2.07 8.15
N HIS A 124 9.62 -0.85 7.78
CA HIS A 124 10.99 -0.62 7.33
C HIS A 124 11.85 -0.09 8.48
N PHE A 125 12.77 -0.92 8.93
CA PHE A 125 13.79 -0.55 9.91
C PHE A 125 15.17 -0.62 9.24
N CYS A 126 16.10 0.23 9.67
CA CYS A 126 17.50 0.12 9.24
C CYS A 126 18.15 -1.16 9.82
N ALA A 127 19.23 -1.62 9.22
CA ALA A 127 19.92 -2.83 9.67
C ALA A 127 20.31 -2.77 11.16
N ALA A 128 20.75 -1.60 11.65
CA ALA A 128 21.10 -1.36 13.04
C ALA A 128 19.91 -1.46 14.01
N ALA A 129 18.68 -1.38 13.49
CA ALA A 129 17.43 -1.51 14.26
C ALA A 129 16.73 -2.87 14.00
N GLY A 130 17.46 -3.87 13.53
CA GLY A 130 16.96 -5.22 13.25
C GLY A 130 16.50 -5.46 11.80
N GLY A 131 16.64 -4.48 10.91
CA GLY A 131 16.28 -4.59 9.50
C GLY A 131 14.76 -4.56 9.23
N PRO A 132 14.34 -4.52 7.96
CA PRO A 132 12.93 -4.53 7.60
C PRO A 132 12.27 -5.87 7.99
N TYR A 133 10.95 -5.82 8.16
CA TYR A 133 10.15 -7.05 8.27
C TYR A 133 10.27 -7.88 7.01
N ALA A 134 10.37 -9.20 7.16
CA ALA A 134 10.23 -10.08 6.02
C ALA A 134 8.77 -10.05 5.53
N ARG A 135 8.55 -10.17 4.22
CA ARG A 135 7.20 -10.09 3.64
C ARG A 135 6.22 -11.07 4.28
N GLN A 136 6.68 -12.30 4.56
CA GLN A 136 5.84 -13.33 5.20
C GLN A 136 5.38 -12.97 6.60
N GLU A 137 6.10 -12.11 7.31
CA GLU A 137 5.72 -11.66 8.66
C GLU A 137 4.53 -10.69 8.65
N VAL A 138 4.21 -10.09 7.51
CA VAL A 138 3.23 -9.00 7.41
C VAL A 138 2.30 -9.11 6.19
N VAL A 139 2.37 -10.18 5.41
CA VAL A 139 1.61 -10.35 4.16
C VAL A 139 0.09 -10.32 4.36
N ASP A 140 -0.37 -10.87 5.48
CA ASP A 140 -1.79 -10.85 5.88
C ASP A 140 -2.31 -9.42 6.05
N LEU A 141 -1.52 -8.54 6.68
CA LEU A 141 -1.86 -7.13 6.87
C LEU A 141 -1.79 -6.36 5.55
N ILE A 142 -0.84 -6.69 4.67
CA ILE A 142 -0.75 -6.11 3.32
C ILE A 142 -2.02 -6.42 2.53
N HIS A 143 -2.47 -7.67 2.51
CA HIS A 143 -3.68 -8.06 1.77
C HIS A 143 -4.93 -7.33 2.31
N ARG A 144 -5.01 -7.10 3.61
CA ARG A 144 -6.11 -6.33 4.21
C ARG A 144 -6.07 -4.85 3.80
N LEU A 145 -4.89 -4.24 3.72
CA LEU A 145 -4.73 -2.87 3.20
C LEU A 145 -5.14 -2.78 1.72
N GLU A 146 -4.77 -3.75 0.91
CA GLU A 146 -5.17 -3.85 -0.50
C GLU A 146 -6.69 -4.05 -0.64
N ASP A 147 -7.32 -4.81 0.27
CA ASP A 147 -8.78 -4.99 0.27
C ASP A 147 -9.51 -3.68 0.62
N ILE A 148 -9.01 -2.92 1.60
CA ILE A 148 -9.51 -1.59 1.93
C ILE A 148 -9.37 -0.64 0.72
N ASP A 149 -8.22 -0.68 0.03
CA ASP A 149 -7.98 0.12 -1.19
C ASP A 149 -9.06 -0.14 -2.24
N ARG A 150 -9.30 -1.42 -2.56
CA ARG A 150 -10.36 -1.81 -3.50
C ARG A 150 -11.75 -1.34 -3.07
N LYS A 151 -12.08 -1.46 -1.79
CA LYS A 151 -13.37 -1.00 -1.22
C LYS A 151 -13.54 0.52 -1.21
N LEU A 152 -12.45 1.27 -1.33
CA LEU A 152 -12.43 2.72 -1.53
C LEU A 152 -12.43 3.13 -3.01
N GLY A 153 -12.45 2.18 -3.94
CA GLY A 153 -12.27 2.46 -5.37
C GLY A 153 -10.84 2.93 -5.69
N GLY A 154 -9.85 2.48 -4.94
CA GLY A 154 -8.44 2.69 -5.23
C GLY A 154 -7.96 1.81 -6.38
N ASN A 155 -6.91 2.25 -7.04
CA ASN A 155 -6.28 1.57 -8.19
C ASN A 155 -4.90 0.98 -7.82
N GLY A 156 -4.69 0.69 -6.54
CA GLY A 156 -3.43 0.21 -6.01
C GLY A 156 -2.60 1.31 -5.33
N ALA A 157 -1.47 0.88 -4.76
CA ALA A 157 -0.63 1.77 -3.98
C ALA A 157 0.11 2.80 -4.87
N MET A 158 0.22 4.02 -4.36
CA MET A 158 0.88 5.16 -4.99
C MET A 158 2.02 5.66 -4.12
N GLY A 159 3.07 6.26 -4.72
CA GLY A 159 4.18 6.87 -3.98
C GLY A 159 3.72 7.91 -2.96
N LEU A 160 4.32 7.91 -1.78
CA LEU A 160 3.90 8.69 -0.61
C LEU A 160 3.55 10.16 -0.91
N PRO A 161 4.39 10.96 -1.59
CA PRO A 161 4.05 12.36 -1.81
C PRO A 161 2.73 12.52 -2.57
N GLY A 162 2.62 11.87 -3.73
CA GLY A 162 1.42 11.98 -4.58
C GLY A 162 0.16 11.41 -3.91
N ALA A 163 0.30 10.30 -3.18
CA ALA A 163 -0.82 9.69 -2.45
C ALA A 163 -1.38 10.64 -1.37
N VAL A 164 -0.49 11.23 -0.56
CA VAL A 164 -0.89 12.15 0.51
C VAL A 164 -1.43 13.45 -0.04
N GLU A 165 -0.82 14.01 -1.08
CA GLU A 165 -1.35 15.21 -1.75
C GLU A 165 -2.73 14.98 -2.35
N GLY A 166 -2.96 13.82 -2.98
CA GLY A 166 -4.27 13.41 -3.47
C GLY A 166 -5.31 13.39 -2.35
N ALA A 167 -4.99 12.68 -1.27
CA ALA A 167 -5.88 12.56 -0.11
C ALA A 167 -6.13 13.92 0.60
N LEU A 168 -5.14 14.82 0.65
CA LEU A 168 -5.31 16.17 1.22
C LEU A 168 -6.30 17.04 0.44
N ARG A 169 -6.48 16.77 -0.85
CA ARG A 169 -7.51 17.45 -1.67
C ARG A 169 -8.91 16.87 -1.47
N GLU A 170 -9.01 15.65 -0.97
CA GLU A 170 -10.28 14.96 -0.75
C GLU A 170 -10.90 15.23 0.64
N ILE A 171 -10.13 15.80 1.62
CA ILE A 171 -10.56 15.99 3.02
C ILE A 171 -10.64 17.44 3.47
#